data_273e3a7813437807d88c66e24471b446
#
_entry.id   273e3a7813437807d88c66e24471b446
#
_cell.length_a   1.000
_cell.length_b   1.000
_cell.length_c   1.000
_cell.angle_alpha   90.00
_cell.angle_beta   90.00
_cell.angle_gamma   90.00
#
_symmetry.space_group_name_H-M   'P 1'
#
loop_
_entity.id
_entity.type
_entity.pdbx_description
1 polymer ?
#
loop_
_entity_poly.entity_id
_entity_poly.type
_entity_poly.pdbx_seq_one_letter_code
_entity_poly.pdbx_strand_id
1 'polypeptide(L)'
;ELYNRPDCKKELTELEKRIYNYFSSLELPDEPTIYDYLVLSLTHKDVIATFNWDPLLIQAFARCHLFTDNLPHLFCLHGNVAVGYCKEHQEFGLLKAQCPICKKYYPPTKLLYPVDQKNYNDDDYIKGCWDATEAMIEESFMLTIFGYSAPSSDKKAVSLLKRAWGPLEKRQLEETCFIDIIDESEIRKRWEEFIYTHHYQYTNDFFQSYLGMFPRRTCETVFATYMLNVPPRNDMGFHKGMTWNEIEELISDLVHEEETTEDGKNYPLHYTNRGLFS
;
A
#
# COMPACT_ATOMS: atom_id res chain seq x y z
N GLU A 1 7.06 -26.18 11.62
CA GLU A 1 7.57 -27.30 12.46
C GLU A 1 8.75 -26.89 13.35
N LEU A 2 9.74 -26.12 12.86
CA LEU A 2 10.93 -25.69 13.66
C LEU A 2 10.56 -24.83 14.87
N TYR A 3 9.58 -23.93 14.74
CA TYR A 3 9.14 -23.04 15.83
C TYR A 3 8.60 -23.75 17.07
N ASN A 4 8.13 -24.98 16.92
CA ASN A 4 7.55 -25.79 18.00
C ASN A 4 8.57 -26.75 18.65
N ARG A 5 9.86 -26.70 18.26
CA ARG A 5 10.91 -27.56 18.79
C ARG A 5 11.88 -26.79 19.70
N PRO A 6 11.89 -27.03 21.01
CA PRO A 6 12.79 -26.35 21.94
C PRO A 6 14.28 -26.54 21.67
N ASP A 7 14.64 -27.68 21.04
CA ASP A 7 16.01 -28.08 20.70
C ASP A 7 16.56 -27.33 19.46
N CYS A 8 15.70 -26.69 18.62
CA CYS A 8 16.09 -25.99 17.41
C CYS A 8 16.22 -24.46 17.58
N LYS A 9 16.29 -23.96 18.79
CA LYS A 9 16.26 -22.50 19.06
C LYS A 9 17.46 -21.74 18.46
N LYS A 10 18.64 -22.35 18.43
CA LYS A 10 19.84 -21.75 17.83
C LYS A 10 19.74 -21.68 16.31
N GLU A 11 19.31 -22.76 15.70
CA GLU A 11 19.10 -22.86 14.24
C GLU A 11 18.05 -21.85 13.78
N LEU A 12 16.98 -21.70 14.56
CA LEU A 12 15.93 -20.73 14.28
C LEU A 12 16.47 -19.29 14.33
N THR A 13 17.20 -18.93 15.39
CA THR A 13 17.81 -17.59 15.51
C THR A 13 18.79 -17.30 14.37
N GLU A 14 19.59 -18.28 13.95
CA GLU A 14 20.49 -18.11 12.82
C GLU A 14 19.74 -17.98 11.49
N LEU A 15 18.64 -18.72 11.29
CA LEU A 15 17.76 -18.58 10.13
C LEU A 15 17.13 -17.21 10.07
N GLU A 16 16.56 -16.73 11.18
CA GLU A 16 15.96 -15.40 11.29
C GLU A 16 16.97 -14.30 10.95
N LYS A 17 18.19 -14.41 11.45
CA LYS A 17 19.28 -13.48 11.15
C LYS A 17 19.65 -13.49 9.67
N ARG A 18 19.70 -14.66 9.03
CA ARG A 18 19.98 -14.76 7.58
C ARG A 18 18.86 -14.17 6.76
N ILE A 19 17.60 -14.42 7.11
CA ILE A 19 16.43 -13.81 6.47
C ILE A 19 16.49 -12.29 6.59
N TYR A 20 16.72 -11.78 7.81
CA TYR A 20 16.84 -10.34 8.05
C TYR A 20 17.95 -9.70 7.21
N ASN A 21 19.16 -10.31 7.19
CA ASN A 21 20.29 -9.80 6.42
C ASN A 21 20.02 -9.84 4.91
N TYR A 22 19.38 -10.89 4.41
CA TYR A 22 19.01 -10.99 3.00
C TYR A 22 18.07 -9.85 2.60
N PHE A 23 16.96 -9.67 3.31
CA PHE A 23 16.02 -8.61 2.98
C PHE A 23 16.64 -7.21 3.16
N SER A 24 17.46 -7.01 4.19
CA SER A 24 18.14 -5.72 4.42
C SER A 24 19.14 -5.34 3.33
N SER A 25 19.58 -6.29 2.51
CA SER A 25 20.54 -6.05 1.41
C SER A 25 19.86 -5.74 0.07
N LEU A 26 18.53 -5.78 0.00
CA LEU A 26 17.81 -5.51 -1.24
C LEU A 26 17.77 -4.01 -1.52
N GLU A 27 18.05 -3.66 -2.77
CA GLU A 27 18.07 -2.28 -3.25
C GLU A 27 17.27 -2.17 -4.54
N LEU A 28 16.59 -1.03 -4.72
CA LEU A 28 15.95 -0.70 -5.99
C LEU A 28 17.01 -0.30 -7.02
N PRO A 29 16.82 -0.61 -8.31
CA PRO A 29 17.62 -0.07 -9.40
C PRO A 29 17.43 1.46 -9.51
N ASP A 30 18.30 2.14 -10.27
CA ASP A 30 18.21 3.60 -10.43
C ASP A 30 16.98 4.04 -11.24
N GLU A 31 16.52 3.19 -12.16
CA GLU A 31 15.33 3.45 -12.98
C GLU A 31 14.04 3.33 -12.14
N PRO A 32 12.93 4.01 -12.56
CA PRO A 32 11.64 3.88 -11.92
C PRO A 32 11.15 2.43 -11.91
N THR A 33 10.62 2.02 -10.77
CA THR A 33 10.06 0.68 -10.55
C THR A 33 8.56 0.73 -10.27
N ILE A 34 7.90 -0.42 -10.25
CA ILE A 34 6.50 -0.54 -9.84
C ILE A 34 6.22 0.08 -8.46
N TYR A 35 7.19 0.02 -7.55
CA TYR A 35 7.04 0.63 -6.23
C TYR A 35 6.95 2.16 -6.31
N ASP A 36 7.73 2.78 -7.19
CA ASP A 36 7.72 4.23 -7.38
C ASP A 36 6.41 4.68 -8.02
N TYR A 37 5.96 3.99 -9.07
CA TYR A 37 4.66 4.26 -9.69
C TYR A 37 3.50 4.08 -8.70
N LEU A 38 3.54 3.03 -7.86
CA LEU A 38 2.53 2.81 -6.82
C LEU A 38 2.49 3.96 -5.81
N VAL A 39 3.64 4.39 -5.29
CA VAL A 39 3.72 5.49 -4.32
C VAL A 39 3.24 6.79 -4.93
N LEU A 40 3.67 7.12 -6.16
CA LEU A 40 3.27 8.34 -6.86
C LEU A 40 1.82 8.31 -7.38
N SER A 41 1.18 7.15 -7.44
CA SER A 41 -0.25 7.03 -7.78
C SER A 41 -1.18 7.51 -6.67
N LEU A 42 -0.68 7.66 -5.45
CA LEU A 42 -1.45 7.88 -4.22
C LEU A 42 -1.05 9.20 -3.56
N THR A 43 -1.88 9.67 -2.62
CA THR A 43 -1.70 10.91 -1.88
C THR A 43 -1.85 10.67 -0.37
N HIS A 44 -1.64 11.70 0.46
CA HIS A 44 -1.73 11.61 1.93
C HIS A 44 -3.08 11.11 2.47
N LYS A 45 -4.16 11.12 1.68
CA LYS A 45 -5.45 10.54 2.05
C LYS A 45 -5.49 9.03 1.90
N ASP A 46 -4.50 8.45 1.24
CA ASP A 46 -4.45 7.04 0.89
C ASP A 46 -3.48 6.27 1.79
N VAL A 47 -3.59 4.96 1.79
CA VAL A 47 -2.74 4.06 2.59
C VAL A 47 -2.20 2.93 1.74
N ILE A 48 -0.93 2.63 1.92
CA ILE A 48 -0.31 1.37 1.49
C ILE A 48 -0.07 0.51 2.73
N ALA A 49 -0.75 -0.62 2.83
CA ALA A 49 -0.53 -1.63 3.85
C ALA A 49 0.19 -2.83 3.24
N THR A 50 1.42 -3.10 3.68
CA THR A 50 2.28 -4.14 3.09
C THR A 50 2.56 -5.28 4.05
N PHE A 51 2.56 -6.51 3.50
CA PHE A 51 3.02 -7.71 4.19
C PHE A 51 4.52 -7.98 3.96
N ASN A 52 5.17 -7.21 3.10
CA ASN A 52 6.56 -7.39 2.72
C ASN A 52 7.52 -6.92 3.83
N TRP A 53 8.60 -7.68 4.02
CA TRP A 53 9.66 -7.36 4.99
C TRP A 53 10.78 -6.52 4.40
N ASP A 54 10.90 -6.51 3.05
CA ASP A 54 11.98 -5.83 2.33
C ASP A 54 11.89 -4.31 2.45
N PRO A 55 12.99 -3.59 2.20
CA PRO A 55 13.05 -2.14 2.30
C PRO A 55 12.60 -1.42 1.02
N LEU A 56 12.21 -2.16 -0.04
CA LEU A 56 12.06 -1.59 -1.39
C LEU A 56 10.99 -0.50 -1.45
N LEU A 57 9.85 -0.73 -0.81
CA LEU A 57 8.79 0.28 -0.76
C LEU A 57 9.23 1.54 0.00
N ILE A 58 10.01 1.38 1.08
CA ILE A 58 10.57 2.52 1.84
C ILE A 58 11.59 3.29 1.00
N GLN A 59 12.41 2.59 0.21
CA GLN A 59 13.33 3.23 -0.74
C GLN A 59 12.57 4.00 -1.82
N ALA A 60 11.46 3.45 -2.33
CA ALA A 60 10.58 4.15 -3.26
C ALA A 60 10.00 5.42 -2.64
N PHE A 61 9.51 5.38 -1.41
CA PHE A 61 9.06 6.58 -0.70
C PHE A 61 10.15 7.65 -0.62
N ALA A 62 11.38 7.27 -0.26
CA ALA A 62 12.49 8.21 -0.18
C ALA A 62 12.81 8.88 -1.53
N ARG A 63 12.65 8.15 -2.65
CA ARG A 63 12.82 8.71 -4.01
C ARG A 63 11.66 9.61 -4.42
N CYS A 64 10.44 9.17 -4.12
CA CYS A 64 9.22 9.90 -4.47
C CYS A 64 9.09 11.24 -3.70
N HIS A 65 9.67 11.36 -2.50
CA HIS A 65 9.77 12.63 -1.77
C HIS A 65 10.54 13.73 -2.51
N LEU A 66 11.32 13.39 -3.55
CA LEU A 66 11.98 14.39 -4.40
C LEU A 66 10.98 15.14 -5.29
N PHE A 67 9.81 14.59 -5.51
CA PHE A 67 8.76 15.15 -6.37
C PHE A 67 7.63 15.82 -5.58
N THR A 68 7.29 15.27 -4.41
CA THR A 68 6.20 15.80 -3.57
C THR A 68 6.26 15.23 -2.15
N ASP A 69 5.84 16.03 -1.16
CA ASP A 69 5.61 15.57 0.21
C ASP A 69 4.21 14.95 0.39
N ASN A 70 3.29 15.15 -0.57
CA ASN A 70 1.95 14.60 -0.53
C ASN A 70 1.95 13.13 -0.99
N LEU A 71 2.44 12.25 -0.12
CA LEU A 71 2.55 10.80 -0.34
C LEU A 71 1.62 10.04 0.62
N PRO A 72 1.24 8.78 0.29
CA PRO A 72 0.36 7.96 1.12
C PRO A 72 1.00 7.59 2.46
N HIS A 73 0.18 7.16 3.41
CA HIS A 73 0.66 6.51 4.62
C HIS A 73 1.16 5.09 4.32
N LEU A 74 2.20 4.64 5.04
CA LEU A 74 2.75 3.29 4.89
C LEU A 74 2.66 2.51 6.18
N PHE A 75 1.98 1.36 6.17
CA PHE A 75 1.86 0.44 7.28
C PHE A 75 2.48 -0.92 6.95
N CYS A 76 3.42 -1.38 7.79
CA CYS A 76 4.12 -2.67 7.63
C CYS A 76 3.48 -3.72 8.52
N LEU A 77 2.47 -4.45 8.02
CA LEU A 77 1.62 -5.37 8.78
C LEU A 77 2.35 -6.59 9.37
N HIS A 78 3.51 -6.93 8.81
CA HIS A 78 4.36 -8.01 9.29
C HIS A 78 5.74 -7.52 9.79
N GLY A 79 5.89 -6.20 10.03
CA GLY A 79 7.17 -5.56 10.29
C GLY A 79 7.98 -5.33 9.00
N ASN A 80 9.11 -4.64 9.12
CA ASN A 80 9.98 -4.33 7.99
C ASN A 80 11.43 -4.18 8.46
N VAL A 81 12.39 -4.63 7.64
CA VAL A 81 13.83 -4.60 7.99
C VAL A 81 14.41 -3.18 8.03
N ALA A 82 13.76 -2.19 7.43
CA ALA A 82 14.22 -0.81 7.41
C ALA A 82 13.52 0.08 8.46
N VAL A 83 12.55 -0.46 9.21
CA VAL A 83 11.78 0.28 10.20
C VAL A 83 12.20 -0.08 11.61
N GLY A 84 12.33 0.93 12.45
CA GLY A 84 12.51 0.77 13.88
C GLY A 84 11.41 1.46 14.68
N TYR A 85 11.23 1.03 15.94
CA TYR A 85 10.14 1.48 16.82
C TYR A 85 10.60 1.74 18.24
N CYS A 86 10.28 2.91 18.77
CA CYS A 86 10.53 3.29 20.17
C CYS A 86 9.30 2.98 21.03
N LYS A 87 9.34 1.90 21.80
CA LYS A 87 8.23 1.49 22.67
C LYS A 87 7.88 2.52 23.75
N GLU A 88 8.88 3.26 24.25
CA GLU A 88 8.69 4.24 25.31
C GLU A 88 7.84 5.44 24.85
N HIS A 89 8.00 5.84 23.58
CA HIS A 89 7.32 7.02 23.02
C HIS A 89 6.30 6.68 21.94
N GLN A 90 6.17 5.39 21.60
CA GLN A 90 5.30 4.91 20.51
C GLN A 90 5.60 5.57 19.14
N GLU A 91 6.88 5.92 18.93
CA GLU A 91 7.38 6.55 17.72
C GLU A 91 8.09 5.54 16.85
N PHE A 92 7.97 5.68 15.55
CA PHE A 92 8.64 4.84 14.57
C PHE A 92 9.35 5.68 13.50
N GLY A 93 10.28 5.07 12.79
CA GLY A 93 11.02 5.73 11.74
C GLY A 93 12.02 4.78 11.09
N LEU A 94 12.91 5.32 10.25
CA LEU A 94 13.96 4.51 9.65
C LEU A 94 14.88 3.94 10.75
N LEU A 95 15.29 2.70 10.59
CA LEU A 95 16.09 1.95 11.57
C LEU A 95 17.35 2.70 12.08
N LYS A 96 17.97 3.51 11.23
CA LYS A 96 19.16 4.30 11.57
C LYS A 96 18.84 5.71 12.08
N ALA A 97 17.58 6.08 12.17
CA ALA A 97 17.16 7.37 12.71
C ALA A 97 17.02 7.32 14.24
N GLN A 98 16.87 8.48 14.85
CA GLN A 98 16.69 8.64 16.30
C GLN A 98 15.25 9.03 16.62
N CYS A 99 14.72 8.48 17.70
CA CYS A 99 13.45 8.93 18.25
C CYS A 99 13.50 10.44 18.55
N PRO A 100 12.54 11.25 18.08
CA PRO A 100 12.56 12.70 18.26
C PRO A 100 12.47 13.12 19.75
N ILE A 101 11.96 12.23 20.60
CA ILE A 101 11.74 12.51 22.03
C ILE A 101 12.97 12.10 22.86
N CYS A 102 13.35 10.81 22.87
CA CYS A 102 14.46 10.33 23.71
C CYS A 102 15.84 10.39 23.04
N LYS A 103 15.92 10.72 21.74
CA LYS A 103 17.16 10.80 20.95
C LYS A 103 17.95 9.48 20.84
N LYS A 104 17.38 8.36 21.28
CA LYS A 104 17.96 7.02 21.08
C LYS A 104 17.65 6.53 19.65
N TYR A 105 18.57 5.75 19.06
CA TYR A 105 18.31 5.09 17.80
C TYR A 105 17.14 4.12 17.95
N TYR A 106 16.31 4.05 16.91
CA TYR A 106 15.20 3.11 16.88
C TYR A 106 15.72 1.67 16.91
N PRO A 107 15.28 0.82 17.85
CA PRO A 107 15.46 -0.63 17.73
C PRO A 107 14.64 -1.18 16.55
N PRO A 108 15.11 -2.26 15.89
CA PRO A 108 14.39 -2.85 14.77
C PRO A 108 13.00 -3.36 15.19
N THR A 109 12.04 -3.25 14.27
CA THR A 109 10.71 -3.85 14.42
C THR A 109 10.81 -5.37 14.39
N LYS A 110 9.84 -6.04 15.04
CA LYS A 110 9.70 -7.50 14.95
C LYS A 110 9.25 -7.86 13.53
N LEU A 111 9.79 -8.95 12.98
CA LEU A 111 9.27 -9.57 11.77
C LEU A 111 8.32 -10.72 12.13
N LEU A 112 7.13 -10.76 11.54
CA LEU A 112 6.19 -11.87 11.68
C LEU A 112 6.45 -12.91 10.60
N TYR A 113 7.10 -14.00 10.99
CA TYR A 113 7.39 -15.11 10.09
C TYR A 113 6.14 -15.91 9.71
N PRO A 114 6.14 -16.67 8.60
CA PRO A 114 5.00 -17.46 8.12
C PRO A 114 4.79 -18.70 8.98
N VAL A 115 4.21 -18.52 10.16
CA VAL A 115 3.82 -19.58 11.10
C VAL A 115 2.29 -19.67 11.16
N ASP A 116 1.76 -20.86 11.50
CA ASP A 116 0.32 -21.15 11.48
C ASP A 116 -0.53 -20.25 12.40
N GLN A 117 0.08 -19.72 13.46
CA GLN A 117 -0.59 -18.84 14.41
C GLN A 117 0.23 -17.55 14.61
N LYS A 118 0.01 -16.57 13.76
CA LYS A 118 0.54 -15.22 13.94
C LYS A 118 -0.30 -14.49 14.99
N ASN A 119 0.35 -13.89 15.98
CA ASN A 119 -0.31 -13.00 16.93
C ASN A 119 0.03 -11.54 16.60
N TYR A 120 -0.91 -10.84 16.00
CA TYR A 120 -0.76 -9.44 15.61
C TYR A 120 -0.85 -8.47 16.79
N ASN A 121 -1.22 -8.96 17.98
CA ASN A 121 -1.36 -8.15 19.20
C ASN A 121 -0.14 -8.19 20.12
N ASP A 122 0.86 -9.04 19.83
CA ASP A 122 2.03 -9.23 20.71
C ASP A 122 3.11 -8.16 20.54
N ASP A 123 3.02 -7.34 19.50
CA ASP A 123 3.95 -6.27 19.20
C ASP A 123 3.19 -4.96 18.98
N ASP A 124 3.54 -3.93 19.75
CA ASP A 124 2.80 -2.67 19.76
C ASP A 124 2.84 -1.95 18.40
N TYR A 125 3.97 -2.03 17.68
CA TYR A 125 4.11 -1.44 16.36
C TYR A 125 3.20 -2.14 15.34
N ILE A 126 3.28 -3.48 15.29
CA ILE A 126 2.46 -4.27 14.36
C ILE A 126 0.97 -4.09 14.66
N LYS A 127 0.60 -4.11 15.95
CA LYS A 127 -0.77 -3.84 16.37
C LYS A 127 -1.24 -2.47 15.92
N GLY A 128 -0.42 -1.43 16.11
CA GLY A 128 -0.74 -0.07 15.66
C GLY A 128 -0.93 0.02 14.14
N CYS A 129 -0.09 -0.66 13.34
CA CYS A 129 -0.25 -0.76 11.89
C CYS A 129 -1.57 -1.43 11.50
N TRP A 130 -1.98 -2.49 12.19
CA TRP A 130 -3.25 -3.18 11.94
C TRP A 130 -4.45 -2.32 12.34
N ASP A 131 -4.44 -1.74 13.54
CA ASP A 131 -5.52 -0.87 14.02
C ASP A 131 -5.76 0.30 13.04
N ALA A 132 -4.67 0.94 12.57
CA ALA A 132 -4.75 2.02 11.59
C ALA A 132 -5.25 1.54 10.21
N THR A 133 -4.78 0.37 9.74
CA THR A 133 -5.24 -0.21 8.46
C THR A 133 -6.73 -0.55 8.51
N GLU A 134 -7.22 -1.16 9.60
CA GLU A 134 -8.63 -1.48 9.77
C GLU A 134 -9.49 -0.20 9.73
N ALA A 135 -9.10 0.85 10.45
CA ALA A 135 -9.82 2.14 10.44
C ALA A 135 -9.89 2.76 9.03
N MET A 136 -8.78 2.72 8.28
CA MET A 136 -8.76 3.25 6.91
C MET A 136 -9.61 2.44 5.94
N ILE A 137 -9.64 1.11 6.07
CA ILE A 137 -10.49 0.24 5.24
C ILE A 137 -11.98 0.51 5.51
N GLU A 138 -12.38 0.74 6.76
CA GLU A 138 -13.77 1.04 7.12
C GLU A 138 -14.32 2.26 6.37
N GLU A 139 -13.48 3.27 6.14
CA GLU A 139 -13.86 4.53 5.48
C GLU A 139 -13.49 4.59 3.99
N SER A 140 -12.80 3.57 3.46
CA SER A 140 -12.30 3.63 2.08
C SER A 140 -13.42 3.46 1.05
N PHE A 141 -13.35 4.25 -0.03
CA PHE A 141 -14.15 4.08 -1.24
C PHE A 141 -13.60 2.96 -2.13
N MET A 142 -12.29 2.78 -2.16
CA MET A 142 -11.62 1.79 -3.00
C MET A 142 -10.63 0.95 -2.20
N LEU A 143 -10.69 -0.37 -2.38
CA LEU A 143 -9.74 -1.33 -1.83
C LEU A 143 -8.97 -2.00 -2.97
N THR A 144 -7.66 -1.77 -3.05
CA THR A 144 -6.80 -2.43 -4.05
C THR A 144 -5.97 -3.54 -3.40
N ILE A 145 -6.08 -4.75 -3.92
CA ILE A 145 -5.25 -5.90 -3.55
C ILE A 145 -4.20 -6.10 -4.64
N PHE A 146 -2.93 -5.89 -4.30
CA PHE A 146 -1.82 -5.96 -5.23
C PHE A 146 -0.84 -7.07 -4.86
N GLY A 147 -0.79 -8.13 -5.67
CA GLY A 147 0.15 -9.24 -5.53
C GLY A 147 0.05 -10.02 -4.21
N TYR A 148 -1.11 -9.98 -3.55
CA TYR A 148 -1.33 -10.67 -2.29
C TYR A 148 -2.24 -11.89 -2.47
N SER A 149 -1.63 -13.07 -2.43
CA SER A 149 -2.33 -14.33 -2.71
C SER A 149 -3.18 -14.87 -1.56
N ALA A 150 -3.27 -14.17 -0.43
CA ALA A 150 -3.99 -14.61 0.77
C ALA A 150 -3.67 -16.07 1.18
N PRO A 151 -2.39 -16.40 1.46
CA PRO A 151 -1.99 -17.76 1.75
C PRO A 151 -2.71 -18.31 2.99
N SER A 152 -2.84 -19.62 3.08
CA SER A 152 -3.55 -20.29 4.20
C SER A 152 -2.96 -19.97 5.58
N SER A 153 -1.70 -19.59 5.66
CA SER A 153 -1.03 -19.09 6.88
C SER A 153 -1.53 -17.70 7.33
N ASP A 154 -2.21 -16.97 6.46
CA ASP A 154 -2.66 -15.59 6.70
C ASP A 154 -4.19 -15.47 6.86
N LYS A 155 -4.90 -16.58 7.14
CA LYS A 155 -6.37 -16.57 7.36
C LYS A 155 -6.83 -15.51 8.37
N LYS A 156 -6.06 -15.31 9.43
CA LYS A 156 -6.37 -14.28 10.43
C LYS A 156 -6.26 -12.87 9.84
N ALA A 157 -5.24 -12.60 9.01
CA ALA A 157 -5.10 -11.33 8.31
C ALA A 157 -6.29 -11.07 7.38
N VAL A 158 -6.66 -12.03 6.54
CA VAL A 158 -7.84 -11.92 5.65
C VAL A 158 -9.12 -11.68 6.46
N SER A 159 -9.28 -12.36 7.60
CA SER A 159 -10.45 -12.15 8.49
C SER A 159 -10.48 -10.74 9.10
N LEU A 160 -9.32 -10.16 9.43
CA LEU A 160 -9.23 -8.77 9.90
C LEU A 160 -9.61 -7.78 8.80
N LEU A 161 -9.04 -7.95 7.60
CA LEU A 161 -9.37 -7.12 6.43
C LEU A 161 -10.87 -7.20 6.09
N LYS A 162 -11.45 -8.41 6.09
CA LYS A 162 -12.87 -8.62 5.85
C LYS A 162 -13.75 -7.95 6.90
N ARG A 163 -13.38 -8.05 8.16
CA ARG A 163 -14.11 -7.39 9.24
C ARG A 163 -14.14 -5.88 9.05
N ALA A 164 -12.98 -5.29 8.68
CA ALA A 164 -12.86 -3.86 8.43
C ALA A 164 -13.64 -3.43 7.17
N TRP A 165 -13.60 -4.22 6.09
CA TRP A 165 -14.40 -3.96 4.89
C TRP A 165 -15.90 -4.01 5.18
N GLY A 166 -16.32 -4.89 6.10
CA GLY A 166 -17.71 -5.02 6.54
C GLY A 166 -18.62 -5.78 5.57
N PRO A 167 -19.94 -5.78 5.81
CA PRO A 167 -20.88 -6.50 4.98
C PRO A 167 -21.05 -5.85 3.62
N LEU A 168 -21.14 -6.66 2.56
CA LEU A 168 -21.21 -6.19 1.16
C LEU A 168 -22.43 -5.30 0.90
N GLU A 169 -23.52 -5.48 1.62
CA GLU A 169 -24.73 -4.65 1.49
C GLU A 169 -24.49 -3.18 1.86
N LYS A 170 -23.42 -2.91 2.60
CA LYS A 170 -22.98 -1.55 2.95
C LYS A 170 -21.93 -0.99 1.98
N ARG A 171 -21.44 -1.80 1.04
CA ARG A 171 -20.38 -1.49 0.07
C ARG A 171 -20.92 -1.41 -1.36
N GLN A 172 -22.12 -0.84 -1.54
CA GLN A 172 -22.81 -0.81 -2.83
C GLN A 172 -22.22 0.20 -3.82
N LEU A 173 -21.50 1.19 -3.34
CA LEU A 173 -20.89 2.24 -4.16
C LEU A 173 -19.36 2.12 -4.22
N GLU A 174 -18.79 1.30 -3.35
CA GLU A 174 -17.36 1.09 -3.23
C GLU A 174 -16.85 0.12 -4.30
N GLU A 175 -15.57 0.23 -4.61
CA GLU A 175 -14.90 -0.53 -5.65
C GLU A 175 -13.75 -1.36 -5.07
N THR A 176 -13.59 -2.59 -5.55
CA THR A 176 -12.40 -3.40 -5.28
C THR A 176 -11.56 -3.57 -6.53
N CYS A 177 -10.23 -3.48 -6.38
CA CYS A 177 -9.27 -3.66 -7.48
C CYS A 177 -8.31 -4.78 -7.18
N PHE A 178 -8.06 -5.62 -8.17
CA PHE A 178 -7.11 -6.73 -8.07
C PHE A 178 -6.04 -6.58 -9.15
N ILE A 179 -4.78 -6.47 -8.71
CA ILE A 179 -3.60 -6.46 -9.58
C ILE A 179 -2.80 -7.71 -9.25
N ASP A 180 -2.94 -8.76 -10.05
CA ASP A 180 -2.30 -10.05 -9.79
C ASP A 180 -2.04 -10.82 -11.08
N ILE A 181 -1.02 -11.69 -11.08
CA ILE A 181 -0.70 -12.59 -12.20
C ILE A 181 -1.54 -13.87 -12.18
N ILE A 182 -2.27 -14.13 -11.09
CA ILE A 182 -3.19 -15.26 -10.95
C ILE A 182 -4.44 -14.99 -11.79
N ASP A 183 -5.00 -16.04 -12.38
CA ASP A 183 -6.22 -15.93 -13.19
C ASP A 183 -7.39 -15.26 -12.44
N GLU A 184 -8.16 -14.43 -13.17
CA GLU A 184 -9.29 -13.68 -12.62
C GLU A 184 -10.30 -14.57 -11.88
N SER A 185 -10.59 -15.75 -12.40
CA SER A 185 -11.55 -16.68 -11.79
C SER A 185 -11.10 -17.16 -10.41
N GLU A 186 -9.80 -17.36 -10.22
CA GLU A 186 -9.23 -17.74 -8.93
C GLU A 186 -9.19 -16.54 -7.97
N ILE A 187 -8.87 -15.34 -8.46
CA ILE A 187 -8.92 -14.10 -7.66
C ILE A 187 -10.34 -13.86 -7.17
N ARG A 188 -11.33 -13.90 -8.05
CA ARG A 188 -12.75 -13.74 -7.67
C ARG A 188 -13.18 -14.73 -6.59
N LYS A 189 -12.79 -15.99 -6.72
CA LYS A 189 -13.12 -17.03 -5.72
C LYS A 189 -12.49 -16.77 -4.35
N ARG A 190 -11.23 -16.25 -4.33
CA ARG A 190 -10.50 -15.95 -3.09
C ARG A 190 -11.06 -14.72 -2.37
N TRP A 191 -11.51 -13.74 -3.14
CA TRP A 191 -11.88 -12.42 -2.65
C TRP A 191 -13.38 -12.10 -2.83
N GLU A 192 -14.23 -13.12 -3.11
CA GLU A 192 -15.67 -12.94 -3.33
C GLU A 192 -16.38 -12.17 -2.22
N GLU A 193 -15.89 -12.31 -0.98
CA GLU A 193 -16.44 -11.64 0.19
C GLU A 193 -16.09 -10.14 0.28
N PHE A 194 -15.28 -9.63 -0.65
CA PHE A 194 -14.89 -8.21 -0.78
C PHE A 194 -15.51 -7.56 -2.03
N ILE A 195 -16.21 -8.33 -2.86
CA ILE A 195 -16.73 -7.87 -4.14
C ILE A 195 -18.25 -7.74 -4.04
N TYR A 196 -18.76 -6.49 -4.17
CA TYR A 196 -20.19 -6.26 -4.32
C TYR A 196 -20.60 -6.36 -5.79
N THR A 197 -21.32 -7.42 -6.15
CA THR A 197 -21.82 -7.68 -7.51
C THR A 197 -20.75 -7.64 -8.60
N HIS A 198 -20.66 -6.54 -9.36
CA HIS A 198 -19.68 -6.31 -10.44
C HIS A 198 -18.77 -5.11 -10.17
N HIS A 199 -18.76 -4.60 -8.93
CA HIS A 199 -17.94 -3.46 -8.55
C HIS A 199 -16.51 -3.90 -8.25
N TYR A 200 -15.82 -4.37 -9.29
CA TYR A 200 -14.41 -4.69 -9.20
C TYR A 200 -13.69 -4.54 -10.53
N GLN A 201 -12.41 -4.25 -10.46
CA GLN A 201 -11.47 -4.33 -11.56
C GLN A 201 -10.50 -5.49 -11.32
N TYR A 202 -10.16 -6.24 -12.37
CA TYR A 202 -9.05 -7.17 -12.38
C TYR A 202 -8.09 -6.84 -13.52
N THR A 203 -6.78 -6.88 -13.23
CA THR A 203 -5.72 -6.78 -14.24
C THR A 203 -4.46 -7.50 -13.78
N ASN A 204 -3.67 -8.01 -14.72
CA ASN A 204 -2.34 -8.56 -14.45
C ASN A 204 -1.21 -7.55 -14.76
N ASP A 205 -1.55 -6.32 -15.09
CA ASP A 205 -0.61 -5.24 -15.39
C ASP A 205 -0.98 -3.99 -14.57
N PHE A 206 -0.03 -3.52 -13.75
CA PHE A 206 -0.21 -2.30 -12.95
C PHE A 206 -0.63 -1.10 -13.82
N PHE A 207 -0.05 -0.95 -15.01
CA PHE A 207 -0.33 0.19 -15.89
C PHE A 207 -1.75 0.16 -16.51
N GLN A 208 -2.43 -0.97 -16.43
CA GLN A 208 -3.84 -1.14 -16.80
C GLN A 208 -4.79 -1.07 -15.60
N SER A 209 -4.26 -0.94 -14.39
CA SER A 209 -5.08 -0.73 -13.19
C SER A 209 -5.54 0.73 -13.10
N TYR A 210 -6.58 0.96 -12.32
CA TYR A 210 -7.03 2.33 -12.02
C TYR A 210 -5.91 3.19 -11.42
N LEU A 211 -5.02 2.61 -10.59
CA LEU A 211 -3.86 3.31 -10.03
C LEU A 211 -2.87 3.77 -11.11
N GLY A 212 -2.58 2.90 -12.07
CA GLY A 212 -1.68 3.21 -13.19
C GLY A 212 -2.29 4.15 -14.20
N MET A 213 -3.59 4.00 -14.49
CA MET A 213 -4.30 4.82 -15.48
C MET A 213 -4.64 6.22 -14.97
N PHE A 214 -4.92 6.37 -13.68
CA PHE A 214 -5.41 7.62 -13.06
C PHE A 214 -4.62 7.97 -11.80
N PRO A 215 -3.27 8.11 -11.90
CA PRO A 215 -2.44 8.39 -10.74
C PRO A 215 -2.92 9.66 -10.00
N ARG A 216 -2.91 9.62 -8.68
CA ARG A 216 -3.31 10.71 -7.76
C ARG A 216 -4.79 11.13 -7.81
N ARG A 217 -5.56 10.67 -8.80
CA ARG A 217 -7.00 10.97 -9.00
C ARG A 217 -7.84 9.71 -9.23
N THR A 218 -7.36 8.57 -8.73
CA THR A 218 -7.99 7.27 -8.98
C THR A 218 -9.44 7.23 -8.50
N CYS A 219 -9.69 7.54 -7.23
CA CYS A 219 -11.02 7.47 -6.65
C CYS A 219 -11.97 8.49 -7.29
N GLU A 220 -11.50 9.71 -7.52
CA GLU A 220 -12.27 10.80 -8.14
C GLU A 220 -12.69 10.42 -9.57
N THR A 221 -11.76 9.86 -10.34
CA THR A 221 -12.02 9.47 -11.73
C THR A 221 -12.98 8.29 -11.82
N VAL A 222 -12.79 7.26 -10.98
CA VAL A 222 -13.68 6.09 -10.92
C VAL A 222 -15.08 6.53 -10.48
N PHE A 223 -15.20 7.33 -9.42
CA PHE A 223 -16.48 7.88 -8.97
C PHE A 223 -17.18 8.69 -10.07
N ALA A 224 -16.46 9.60 -10.74
CA ALA A 224 -17.02 10.43 -11.81
C ALA A 224 -17.48 9.57 -13.00
N THR A 225 -16.72 8.55 -13.35
CA THR A 225 -17.05 7.65 -14.46
C THR A 225 -18.33 6.86 -14.18
N TYR A 226 -18.43 6.23 -13.02
CA TYR A 226 -19.55 5.34 -12.70
C TYR A 226 -20.77 6.07 -12.14
N MET A 227 -20.58 7.12 -11.34
CA MET A 227 -21.69 7.81 -10.68
C MET A 227 -22.19 9.05 -11.44
N LEU A 228 -21.30 9.73 -12.15
CA LEU A 228 -21.64 10.96 -12.90
C LEU A 228 -21.67 10.75 -14.41
N ASN A 229 -21.34 9.54 -14.88
CA ASN A 229 -21.27 9.18 -16.30
C ASN A 229 -20.32 10.10 -17.11
N VAL A 230 -19.21 10.51 -16.49
CA VAL A 230 -18.17 11.32 -17.12
C VAL A 230 -17.09 10.41 -17.67
N PRO A 231 -16.80 10.41 -19.00
CA PRO A 231 -15.78 9.54 -19.55
C PRO A 231 -14.39 9.94 -19.05
N PRO A 232 -13.56 8.96 -18.64
CA PRO A 232 -12.21 9.23 -18.16
C PRO A 232 -11.29 9.62 -19.34
N ARG A 233 -10.23 10.37 -19.04
CA ARG A 233 -9.11 10.56 -19.97
C ARG A 233 -8.11 9.44 -19.80
N ASN A 234 -7.72 8.80 -20.92
CA ASN A 234 -6.80 7.65 -20.91
C ASN A 234 -5.36 8.04 -21.28
N ASP A 235 -5.09 9.32 -21.54
CA ASP A 235 -3.78 9.85 -21.97
C ASP A 235 -2.91 10.40 -20.83
N MET A 236 -3.36 10.25 -19.57
CA MET A 236 -2.72 10.81 -18.40
C MET A 236 -2.19 9.75 -17.41
N GLY A 237 -2.17 8.49 -17.82
CA GLY A 237 -1.71 7.39 -17.00
C GLY A 237 -0.22 7.13 -17.09
N PHE A 238 0.31 6.43 -16.10
CA PHE A 238 1.66 5.88 -16.19
C PHE A 238 1.75 4.79 -17.25
N HIS A 239 2.91 4.65 -17.86
CA HIS A 239 3.22 3.54 -18.74
C HIS A 239 4.58 2.93 -18.41
N LYS A 240 4.76 1.67 -18.80
CA LYS A 240 5.97 0.94 -18.53
C LYS A 240 7.19 1.61 -19.17
N GLY A 241 8.26 1.75 -18.38
CA GLY A 241 9.56 2.24 -18.88
C GLY A 241 9.68 3.75 -18.97
N MET A 242 8.78 4.51 -18.32
CA MET A 242 8.98 5.96 -18.16
C MET A 242 10.26 6.25 -17.40
N THR A 243 10.95 7.30 -17.83
CA THR A 243 12.05 7.92 -17.08
C THR A 243 11.51 8.77 -15.94
N TRP A 244 12.39 9.14 -15.00
CA TRP A 244 12.01 10.05 -13.90
C TRP A 244 11.49 11.40 -14.41
N ASN A 245 12.08 11.95 -15.47
CA ASN A 245 11.64 13.21 -16.05
C ASN A 245 10.21 13.09 -16.65
N GLU A 246 9.91 11.98 -17.34
CA GLU A 246 8.57 11.76 -17.90
C GLU A 246 7.52 11.59 -16.79
N ILE A 247 7.88 10.94 -15.68
CA ILE A 247 7.01 10.81 -14.51
C ILE A 247 6.75 12.20 -13.89
N GLU A 248 7.80 12.99 -13.67
CA GLU A 248 7.71 14.33 -13.12
C GLU A 248 6.83 15.24 -14.00
N GLU A 249 7.04 15.25 -15.30
CA GLU A 249 6.22 16.00 -16.26
C GLU A 249 4.75 15.61 -16.19
N LEU A 250 4.46 14.30 -16.08
CA LEU A 250 3.09 13.80 -16.01
C LEU A 250 2.36 14.23 -14.74
N ILE A 251 3.04 14.19 -13.58
CA ILE A 251 2.40 14.48 -12.28
C ILE A 251 2.50 15.94 -11.86
N SER A 252 3.35 16.75 -12.48
CA SER A 252 3.66 18.13 -12.04
C SER A 252 2.43 19.02 -11.88
N ASP A 253 1.52 19.00 -12.87
CA ASP A 253 0.29 19.78 -12.83
C ASP A 253 -0.60 19.35 -11.65
N LEU A 254 -0.67 18.04 -11.36
CA LEU A 254 -1.49 17.49 -10.27
C LEU A 254 -0.90 17.83 -8.90
N VAL A 255 0.43 17.73 -8.77
CA VAL A 255 1.14 18.10 -7.55
C VAL A 255 0.97 19.60 -7.28
N HIS A 256 1.14 20.43 -8.31
CA HIS A 256 0.92 21.88 -8.19
C HIS A 256 -0.51 22.22 -7.76
N GLU A 257 -1.50 21.54 -8.32
CA GLU A 257 -2.90 21.69 -7.93
C GLU A 257 -3.14 21.32 -6.46
N GLU A 258 -2.55 20.21 -6.00
CA GLU A 258 -2.64 19.75 -4.61
C GLU A 258 -2.02 20.74 -3.63
N GLU A 259 -0.86 21.32 -3.97
CA GLU A 259 -0.15 22.30 -3.15
C GLU A 259 -0.85 23.67 -3.07
N THR A 260 -1.60 24.03 -4.10
CA THR A 260 -2.28 25.34 -4.20
C THR A 260 -3.72 25.30 -3.70
N THR A 261 -4.31 24.12 -3.47
CA THR A 261 -5.68 23.97 -2.99
C THR A 261 -5.71 24.01 -1.46
N GLU A 262 -6.30 25.06 -0.88
CA GLU A 262 -6.53 25.15 0.57
C GLU A 262 -7.36 23.95 1.06
N ASP A 263 -6.87 23.22 2.05
CA ASP A 263 -7.50 22.06 2.72
C ASP A 263 -7.64 20.78 1.91
N GLY A 264 -7.14 20.65 0.70
CA GLY A 264 -7.24 19.41 -0.11
C GLY A 264 -8.67 18.93 -0.41
N LYS A 265 -9.68 19.75 -0.11
CA LYS A 265 -11.10 19.37 -0.14
C LYS A 265 -11.77 19.51 -1.50
N ASN A 266 -11.19 20.26 -2.41
CA ASN A 266 -11.77 20.54 -3.72
C ASN A 266 -10.73 20.40 -4.83
N TYR A 267 -10.14 19.21 -4.95
CA TYR A 267 -9.42 18.95 -6.20
C TYR A 267 -10.43 18.97 -7.34
N PRO A 268 -10.32 19.89 -8.31
CA PRO A 268 -11.09 19.75 -9.53
C PRO A 268 -10.79 18.37 -10.09
N LEU A 269 -11.77 17.72 -10.69
CA LEU A 269 -11.64 16.40 -11.29
C LEU A 269 -10.76 16.52 -12.55
N HIS A 270 -9.47 16.76 -12.33
CA HIS A 270 -8.52 17.19 -13.33
C HIS A 270 -8.50 16.26 -14.56
N TYR A 271 -8.53 14.95 -14.32
CA TYR A 271 -8.56 13.97 -15.40
C TYR A 271 -9.91 13.84 -16.10
N THR A 272 -10.99 14.05 -15.37
CA THR A 272 -12.34 13.87 -15.92
C THR A 272 -12.89 15.12 -16.56
N ASN A 273 -12.48 16.32 -16.11
CA ASN A 273 -13.07 17.59 -16.53
C ASN A 273 -12.23 18.36 -17.54
N ARG A 274 -10.95 18.01 -17.73
CA ARG A 274 -10.10 18.67 -18.73
C ARG A 274 -10.65 18.40 -20.13
N GLY A 275 -11.30 19.36 -20.71
CA GLY A 275 -11.91 19.26 -22.03
C GLY A 275 -13.44 19.15 -22.05
N LEU A 276 -14.12 18.98 -20.90
CA LEU A 276 -15.58 19.07 -20.82
C LEU A 276 -16.07 20.44 -20.38
N PHE A 277 -15.23 21.23 -19.70
CA PHE A 277 -15.56 22.54 -19.14
C PHE A 277 -14.48 23.62 -19.42
N SER A 278 -13.56 23.36 -20.32
CA SER A 278 -12.57 24.35 -20.80
C SER A 278 -13.10 25.19 -21.95
#